data_e9b44438653473a1da7173a0f3739f06
#
_entry.id   e9b44438653473a1da7173a0f3739f06
#
_cell.length_a   1.000
_cell.length_b   1.000
_cell.length_c   1.000
_cell.angle_alpha   90.00
_cell.angle_beta   90.00
_cell.angle_gamma   90.00
#
_symmetry.space_group_name_H-M   'P 1'
#
loop_
_entity.id
_entity.type
_entity.pdbx_description
1 polymer ?
#
loop_
_entity_poly.entity_id
_entity_poly.type
_entity_poly.pdbx_seq_one_letter_code
_entity_poly.pdbx_strand_id
1 'polypeptide(L)'
;MPVVRGGVVTHAYRWRVSLRSICVFCASSPGTDPALLDVAREVGAGLARRGIRVVYGGGGSGLMGALADGALGEGGEVVGIIPGFMVDREWGRQDLTELHVVDSMHERKALMAEHADAFLVLPGGIGTLEEFFEVWTWRQIGLHATPIALLDLPTETGEGFWQPLLEALRGIYRAGFVSEASLEDVIVAAGLEAALEGLEERAAAGQTRILRPGS
;
A
#
# COMPACT_ATOMS: atom_id res chain seq x y z
N MET A 1 7.00 -57.22 18.99
CA MET A 1 6.73 -55.84 19.49
C MET A 1 6.90 -54.85 18.35
N PRO A 2 5.86 -54.17 17.91
CA PRO A 2 5.98 -53.18 16.85
C PRO A 2 6.43 -51.82 17.43
N VAL A 3 7.50 -51.24 16.86
CA VAL A 3 8.00 -49.91 17.19
C VAL A 3 7.12 -48.87 16.49
N VAL A 4 6.36 -48.12 17.26
CA VAL A 4 5.58 -46.97 16.77
C VAL A 4 6.55 -45.78 16.66
N ARG A 5 6.91 -45.39 15.44
CA ARG A 5 7.62 -44.12 15.19
C ARG A 5 6.59 -43.00 15.22
N GLY A 6 6.58 -42.21 16.30
CA GLY A 6 5.79 -40.99 16.40
C GLY A 6 6.26 -39.96 15.38
N GLY A 7 5.46 -39.74 14.34
CA GLY A 7 5.64 -38.61 13.46
C GLY A 7 5.27 -37.32 14.19
N VAL A 8 6.23 -36.46 14.47
CA VAL A 8 5.96 -35.09 14.94
C VAL A 8 5.35 -34.32 13.77
N VAL A 9 4.03 -34.14 13.83
CA VAL A 9 3.34 -33.19 12.94
C VAL A 9 3.70 -31.81 13.44
N THR A 10 4.75 -31.21 12.87
CA THR A 10 5.05 -29.80 13.08
C THR A 10 3.99 -28.97 12.38
N HIS A 11 2.94 -28.61 13.09
CA HIS A 11 2.10 -27.49 12.70
C HIS A 11 2.98 -26.25 12.83
N ALA A 12 3.53 -25.77 11.70
CA ALA A 12 4.11 -24.45 11.64
C ALA A 12 2.99 -23.45 11.96
N TYR A 13 2.93 -22.98 13.19
CA TYR A 13 2.13 -21.82 13.55
C TYR A 13 2.67 -20.64 12.72
N ARG A 14 2.01 -20.35 11.61
CA ARG A 14 2.28 -19.18 10.79
C ARG A 14 1.72 -17.99 11.58
N TRP A 15 2.59 -17.27 12.29
CA TRP A 15 2.20 -16.02 12.93
C TRP A 15 1.74 -15.08 11.82
N ARG A 16 0.43 -14.84 11.73
CA ARG A 16 -0.09 -13.78 10.87
C ARG A 16 0.22 -12.46 11.55
N VAL A 17 1.02 -11.63 10.91
CA VAL A 17 1.19 -10.23 11.31
C VAL A 17 -0.10 -9.54 10.86
N SER A 18 -0.89 -9.07 11.81
CA SER A 18 -2.08 -8.30 11.50
C SER A 18 -1.64 -6.87 11.17
N LEU A 19 -1.91 -6.42 9.95
CA LEU A 19 -1.75 -5.03 9.56
C LEU A 19 -2.83 -4.20 10.25
N ARG A 20 -2.45 -3.11 10.90
CA ARG A 20 -3.37 -2.19 11.60
C ARG A 20 -3.59 -0.90 10.85
N SER A 21 -2.62 -0.51 10.02
CA SER A 21 -2.67 0.70 9.21
C SER A 21 -2.04 0.48 7.85
N ILE A 22 -2.67 0.99 6.81
CA ILE A 22 -2.15 0.94 5.44
C ILE A 22 -2.13 2.35 4.87
N CYS A 23 -0.95 2.77 4.41
CA CYS A 23 -0.81 3.99 3.64
C CYS A 23 -1.19 3.71 2.18
N VAL A 24 -2.17 4.45 1.66
CA VAL A 24 -2.68 4.28 0.30
C VAL A 24 -2.27 5.47 -0.56
N PHE A 25 -1.50 5.20 -1.62
CA PHE A 25 -1.18 6.17 -2.66
C PHE A 25 -2.14 5.99 -3.84
N CYS A 26 -2.80 7.04 -4.26
CA CYS A 26 -3.75 7.03 -5.37
C CYS A 26 -3.93 8.42 -5.98
N ALA A 27 -4.64 8.48 -7.12
CA ALA A 27 -4.87 9.73 -7.82
C ALA A 27 -5.78 10.70 -7.06
N SER A 28 -5.48 12.00 -7.14
CA SER A 28 -6.39 13.09 -6.77
C SER A 28 -7.43 13.41 -7.86
N SER A 29 -7.29 12.80 -9.04
CA SER A 29 -8.25 12.89 -10.14
C SER A 29 -9.08 11.60 -10.26
N PRO A 30 -10.28 11.64 -10.87
CA PRO A 30 -11.10 10.44 -11.06
C PRO A 30 -10.56 9.50 -12.15
N GLY A 31 -9.65 9.97 -13.01
CA GLY A 31 -9.27 9.26 -14.22
C GLY A 31 -10.36 9.37 -15.30
N THR A 32 -10.22 8.58 -16.36
CA THR A 32 -11.20 8.49 -17.47
C THR A 32 -12.15 7.32 -17.30
N ASP A 33 -11.77 6.29 -16.56
CA ASP A 33 -12.59 5.13 -16.25
C ASP A 33 -13.34 5.35 -14.92
N PRO A 34 -14.66 5.51 -14.94
CA PRO A 34 -15.46 5.74 -13.73
C PRO A 34 -15.43 4.56 -12.75
N ALA A 35 -15.15 3.34 -13.21
CA ALA A 35 -15.04 2.17 -12.36
C ALA A 35 -13.92 2.30 -11.32
N LEU A 36 -12.86 3.07 -11.60
CA LEU A 36 -11.77 3.29 -10.67
C LEU A 36 -12.21 4.00 -9.38
N LEU A 37 -13.21 4.87 -9.45
CA LEU A 37 -13.79 5.51 -8.25
C LEU A 37 -14.49 4.50 -7.36
N ASP A 38 -15.26 3.57 -7.96
CA ASP A 38 -15.96 2.54 -7.22
C ASP A 38 -14.99 1.55 -6.59
N VAL A 39 -13.93 1.20 -7.31
CA VAL A 39 -12.86 0.36 -6.76
C VAL A 39 -12.14 1.06 -5.61
N ALA A 40 -11.79 2.33 -5.73
CA ALA A 40 -11.15 3.07 -4.62
C ALA A 40 -12.06 3.12 -3.39
N ARG A 41 -13.37 3.33 -3.58
CA ARG A 41 -14.37 3.29 -2.51
C ARG A 41 -14.43 1.91 -1.85
N GLU A 42 -14.48 0.84 -2.64
CA GLU A 42 -14.53 -0.53 -2.12
C GLU A 42 -13.23 -0.92 -1.40
N VAL A 43 -12.08 -0.43 -1.85
CA VAL A 43 -10.79 -0.61 -1.13
C VAL A 43 -10.87 0.04 0.25
N GLY A 44 -11.33 1.29 0.35
CA GLY A 44 -11.50 1.99 1.63
C GLY A 44 -12.46 1.24 2.56
N ALA A 45 -13.63 0.86 2.05
CA ALA A 45 -14.63 0.09 2.77
C ALA A 45 -14.09 -1.28 3.22
N GLY A 46 -13.36 -1.98 2.35
CA GLY A 46 -12.75 -3.27 2.63
C GLY A 46 -11.69 -3.22 3.71
N LEU A 47 -10.88 -2.16 3.77
CA LEU A 47 -9.91 -1.91 4.85
C LEU A 47 -10.64 -1.64 6.18
N ALA A 48 -11.64 -0.76 6.16
CA ALA A 48 -12.42 -0.41 7.34
C ALA A 48 -13.13 -1.64 7.96
N ARG A 49 -13.79 -2.47 7.15
CA ARG A 49 -14.43 -3.73 7.60
C ARG A 49 -13.46 -4.71 8.29
N ARG A 50 -12.16 -4.57 8.05
CA ARG A 50 -11.10 -5.37 8.70
C ARG A 50 -10.48 -4.68 9.91
N GLY A 51 -10.96 -3.49 10.27
CA GLY A 51 -10.38 -2.66 11.32
C GLY A 51 -8.99 -2.12 10.97
N ILE A 52 -8.68 -2.03 9.67
CA ILE A 52 -7.41 -1.47 9.17
C ILE A 52 -7.61 0.02 8.92
N ARG A 53 -6.81 0.84 9.59
CA ARG A 53 -6.77 2.29 9.42
C ARG A 53 -6.23 2.65 8.03
N VAL A 54 -6.89 3.59 7.36
CA VAL A 54 -6.41 4.17 6.11
C VAL A 54 -5.56 5.40 6.41
N VAL A 55 -4.33 5.43 5.91
CA VAL A 55 -3.46 6.61 5.91
C VAL A 55 -3.32 7.08 4.46
N TYR A 56 -3.48 8.38 4.18
CA TYR A 56 -3.44 8.88 2.81
C TYR A 56 -3.11 10.37 2.73
N GLY A 57 -3.07 10.92 1.52
CA GLY A 57 -2.66 12.29 1.25
C GLY A 57 -3.66 13.40 1.66
N GLY A 58 -4.75 13.08 2.36
CA GLY A 58 -5.68 14.07 2.93
C GLY A 58 -6.60 14.77 1.92
N GLY A 59 -6.52 14.45 0.62
CA GLY A 59 -7.33 15.08 -0.43
C GLY A 59 -8.78 14.58 -0.47
N GLY A 60 -9.72 15.48 -0.83
CA GLY A 60 -11.16 15.19 -0.90
C GLY A 60 -11.67 14.84 -2.31
N SER A 61 -10.81 14.78 -3.33
CA SER A 61 -11.23 14.58 -4.74
C SER A 61 -10.64 13.30 -5.35
N GLY A 62 -11.21 12.89 -6.48
CA GLY A 62 -10.77 11.73 -7.25
C GLY A 62 -10.79 10.43 -6.46
N LEU A 63 -9.80 9.57 -6.70
CA LEU A 63 -9.67 8.29 -6.01
C LEU A 63 -9.40 8.48 -4.51
N MET A 64 -8.67 9.54 -4.12
CA MET A 64 -8.45 9.87 -2.70
C MET A 64 -9.77 10.12 -1.96
N GLY A 65 -10.67 10.92 -2.55
CA GLY A 65 -11.98 11.18 -1.97
C GLY A 65 -12.83 9.92 -1.87
N ALA A 66 -12.87 9.13 -2.95
CA ALA A 66 -13.62 7.88 -2.99
C ALA A 66 -13.11 6.84 -1.96
N LEU A 67 -11.79 6.71 -1.81
CA LEU A 67 -11.16 5.86 -0.78
C LEU A 67 -11.60 6.24 0.63
N ALA A 68 -11.50 7.54 0.95
CA ALA A 68 -11.90 8.04 2.26
C ALA A 68 -13.42 7.90 2.50
N ASP A 69 -14.26 8.16 1.48
CA ASP A 69 -15.70 7.91 1.54
C ASP A 69 -16.02 6.46 1.89
N GLY A 70 -15.34 5.52 1.23
CA GLY A 70 -15.54 4.10 1.48
C GLY A 70 -15.18 3.71 2.90
N ALA A 71 -14.02 4.16 3.40
CA ALA A 71 -13.57 3.83 4.75
C ALA A 71 -14.47 4.47 5.83
N LEU A 72 -14.79 5.76 5.71
CA LEU A 72 -15.66 6.46 6.66
C LEU A 72 -17.10 5.91 6.64
N GLY A 73 -17.60 5.52 5.46
CA GLY A 73 -18.93 4.94 5.30
C GLY A 73 -19.13 3.63 6.06
N GLU A 74 -18.06 2.87 6.29
CA GLU A 74 -18.04 1.65 7.12
C GLU A 74 -17.61 1.94 8.59
N GLY A 75 -17.50 3.20 8.97
CA GLY A 75 -17.08 3.59 10.32
C GLY A 75 -15.60 3.35 10.62
N GLY A 76 -14.77 3.24 9.58
CA GLY A 76 -13.32 3.05 9.69
C GLY A 76 -12.57 4.33 10.05
N GLU A 77 -11.33 4.18 10.50
CA GLU A 77 -10.42 5.29 10.80
C GLU A 77 -9.67 5.73 9.55
N VAL A 78 -9.68 7.04 9.28
CA VAL A 78 -8.98 7.66 8.15
C VAL A 78 -8.12 8.79 8.63
N VAL A 79 -6.81 8.70 8.36
CA VAL A 79 -5.79 9.70 8.70
C VAL A 79 -5.31 10.36 7.41
N GLY A 80 -5.55 11.64 7.28
CA GLY A 80 -5.05 12.47 6.18
C GLY A 80 -3.79 13.22 6.57
N ILE A 81 -2.80 13.29 5.67
CA ILE A 81 -1.59 14.06 5.88
C ILE A 81 -1.40 15.00 4.68
N ILE A 82 -1.46 16.31 4.93
CA ILE A 82 -1.51 17.30 3.87
C ILE A 82 -0.64 18.53 4.20
N PRO A 83 0.13 19.07 3.26
CA PRO A 83 0.84 20.34 3.46
C PRO A 83 -0.12 21.52 3.58
N GLY A 84 0.20 22.49 4.43
CA GLY A 84 -0.63 23.66 4.69
C GLY A 84 -0.99 24.42 3.41
N PHE A 85 -0.06 24.61 2.47
CA PHE A 85 -0.31 25.30 1.20
C PHE A 85 -1.35 24.57 0.31
N MET A 86 -1.60 23.27 0.52
CA MET A 86 -2.64 22.52 -0.18
C MET A 86 -4.00 22.67 0.51
N VAL A 87 -4.02 22.80 1.84
CA VAL A 87 -5.25 23.12 2.62
C VAL A 87 -5.80 24.47 2.19
N ASP A 88 -4.93 25.47 2.04
CA ASP A 88 -5.30 26.83 1.61
C ASP A 88 -5.94 26.87 0.23
N ARG A 89 -5.75 25.85 -0.59
CA ARG A 89 -6.39 25.65 -1.89
C ARG A 89 -7.68 24.81 -1.80
N GLU A 90 -8.22 24.61 -0.61
CA GLU A 90 -9.45 23.82 -0.34
C GLU A 90 -9.34 22.35 -0.77
N TRP A 91 -8.13 21.80 -0.82
CA TRP A 91 -7.93 20.40 -1.18
C TRP A 91 -8.01 19.45 0.01
N GLY A 92 -7.91 19.98 1.25
CA GLY A 92 -7.99 19.21 2.49
C GLY A 92 -9.42 18.79 2.82
N ARG A 93 -9.59 17.54 3.21
CA ARG A 93 -10.87 16.99 3.68
C ARG A 93 -11.03 17.21 5.18
N GLN A 94 -12.22 17.69 5.63
CA GLN A 94 -12.46 18.13 7.01
C GLN A 94 -13.14 17.08 7.89
N ASP A 95 -13.73 16.03 7.31
CA ASP A 95 -14.51 15.00 8.00
C ASP A 95 -13.72 13.71 8.30
N LEU A 96 -12.39 13.78 8.23
CA LEU A 96 -11.49 12.68 8.56
C LEU A 96 -11.45 12.40 10.05
N THR A 97 -11.06 11.18 10.43
CA THR A 97 -10.79 10.84 11.84
C THR A 97 -9.66 11.70 12.40
N GLU A 98 -8.58 11.89 11.62
CA GLU A 98 -7.45 12.77 11.93
C GLU A 98 -6.97 13.47 10.65
N LEU A 99 -6.61 14.74 10.76
CA LEU A 99 -5.95 15.49 9.68
C LEU A 99 -4.67 16.15 10.23
N HIS A 100 -3.53 15.70 9.73
CA HIS A 100 -2.23 16.27 10.03
C HIS A 100 -1.85 17.30 8.97
N VAL A 101 -1.72 18.56 9.37
CA VAL A 101 -1.23 19.62 8.50
C VAL A 101 0.27 19.78 8.73
N VAL A 102 1.05 19.65 7.69
CA VAL A 102 2.53 19.69 7.72
C VAL A 102 3.09 20.84 6.91
N ASP A 103 4.37 21.18 7.12
CA ASP A 103 4.99 22.36 6.50
C ASP A 103 5.54 22.07 5.09
N SER A 104 5.80 20.80 4.75
CA SER A 104 6.44 20.44 3.49
C SER A 104 5.96 19.11 2.92
N MET A 105 6.18 18.90 1.61
CA MET A 105 5.95 17.61 0.95
C MET A 105 6.85 16.50 1.51
N HIS A 106 8.07 16.85 1.94
CA HIS A 106 8.99 15.87 2.52
C HIS A 106 8.48 15.36 3.88
N GLU A 107 8.05 16.27 4.75
CA GLU A 107 7.44 15.94 6.04
C GLU A 107 6.16 15.12 5.88
N ARG A 108 5.30 15.48 4.89
CA ARG A 108 4.11 14.72 4.55
C ARG A 108 4.43 13.25 4.30
N LYS A 109 5.37 12.96 3.40
CA LYS A 109 5.72 11.60 3.01
C LYS A 109 6.39 10.82 4.14
N ALA A 110 7.26 11.47 4.93
CA ALA A 110 7.86 10.86 6.11
C ALA A 110 6.78 10.45 7.14
N LEU A 111 5.85 11.36 7.43
CA LEU A 111 4.77 11.09 8.39
C LEU A 111 3.80 10.02 7.87
N MET A 112 3.49 10.00 6.57
CA MET A 112 2.71 8.93 5.95
C MET A 112 3.38 7.56 6.14
N ALA A 113 4.69 7.49 5.97
CA ALA A 113 5.45 6.25 6.16
C ALA A 113 5.52 5.83 7.64
N GLU A 114 5.65 6.75 8.58
CA GLU A 114 5.65 6.47 10.03
C GLU A 114 4.31 5.88 10.50
N HIS A 115 3.20 6.29 9.89
CA HIS A 115 1.86 5.80 10.23
C HIS A 115 1.49 4.49 9.54
N ALA A 116 2.36 3.88 8.73
CA ALA A 116 2.04 2.75 7.85
C ALA A 116 2.71 1.44 8.27
N ASP A 117 1.91 0.38 8.44
CA ASP A 117 2.40 -1.01 8.53
C ASP A 117 2.63 -1.62 7.12
N ALA A 118 2.00 -1.05 6.09
CA ALA A 118 2.14 -1.44 4.69
C ALA A 118 1.77 -0.28 3.75
N PHE A 119 2.26 -0.34 2.51
CA PHE A 119 1.88 0.57 1.43
C PHE A 119 1.03 -0.14 0.39
N LEU A 120 -0.06 0.49 -0.03
CA LEU A 120 -0.92 0.04 -1.11
C LEU A 120 -1.03 1.14 -2.17
N VAL A 121 -0.73 0.80 -3.41
CA VAL A 121 -0.72 1.76 -4.52
C VAL A 121 -1.84 1.42 -5.48
N LEU A 122 -2.84 2.30 -5.56
CA LEU A 122 -3.94 2.24 -6.51
C LEU A 122 -3.57 3.00 -7.79
N PRO A 123 -4.37 2.88 -8.85
CA PRO A 123 -4.19 3.69 -10.06
C PRO A 123 -3.99 5.16 -9.77
N GLY A 124 -3.03 5.77 -10.47
CA GLY A 124 -2.68 7.17 -10.26
C GLY A 124 -1.69 7.72 -11.28
N GLY A 125 -1.40 8.99 -11.16
CA GLY A 125 -0.50 9.72 -12.05
C GLY A 125 0.91 9.89 -11.47
N ILE A 126 1.55 10.98 -11.89
CA ILE A 126 2.96 11.28 -11.53
C ILE A 126 3.17 11.37 -10.02
N GLY A 127 2.23 11.98 -9.26
CA GLY A 127 2.35 12.07 -7.80
C GLY A 127 2.31 10.69 -7.13
N THR A 128 1.41 9.81 -7.58
CA THR A 128 1.32 8.43 -7.08
C THR A 128 2.58 7.63 -7.41
N LEU A 129 3.12 7.81 -8.62
CA LEU A 129 4.38 7.17 -9.02
C LEU A 129 5.56 7.70 -8.21
N GLU A 130 5.61 8.99 -7.93
CA GLU A 130 6.66 9.61 -7.12
C GLU A 130 6.65 9.04 -5.69
N GLU A 131 5.47 8.98 -5.05
CA GLU A 131 5.30 8.39 -3.73
C GLU A 131 5.69 6.90 -3.71
N PHE A 132 5.27 6.13 -4.71
CA PHE A 132 5.63 4.72 -4.86
C PHE A 132 7.14 4.51 -5.00
N PHE A 133 7.78 5.23 -5.93
CA PHE A 133 9.22 5.08 -6.16
C PHE A 133 10.05 5.54 -4.96
N GLU A 134 9.60 6.53 -4.22
CA GLU A 134 10.29 6.99 -3.03
C GLU A 134 10.29 5.91 -1.93
N VAL A 135 9.12 5.38 -1.55
CA VAL A 135 9.05 4.34 -0.52
C VAL A 135 9.73 3.04 -0.97
N TRP A 136 9.65 2.69 -2.26
CA TRP A 136 10.37 1.55 -2.79
C TRP A 136 11.89 1.74 -2.74
N THR A 137 12.39 2.93 -3.08
CA THR A 137 13.80 3.28 -2.95
C THR A 137 14.26 3.22 -1.50
N TRP A 138 13.50 3.80 -0.57
CA TRP A 138 13.80 3.75 0.86
C TRP A 138 13.89 2.31 1.38
N ARG A 139 13.00 1.44 0.91
CA ARG A 139 13.05 0.03 1.25
C ARG A 139 14.29 -0.67 0.68
N GLN A 140 14.68 -0.37 -0.56
CA GLN A 140 15.88 -0.94 -1.18
C GLN A 140 17.17 -0.55 -0.46
N ILE A 141 17.28 0.68 0.02
CA ILE A 141 18.44 1.17 0.78
C ILE A 141 18.36 0.86 2.29
N GLY A 142 17.32 0.16 2.73
CA GLY A 142 17.19 -0.34 4.09
C GLY A 142 16.71 0.68 5.11
N LEU A 143 16.07 1.79 4.70
CA LEU A 143 15.49 2.77 5.64
C LEU A 143 14.23 2.25 6.33
N HIS A 144 13.50 1.33 5.71
CA HIS A 144 12.38 0.61 6.31
C HIS A 144 12.23 -0.80 5.71
N ALA A 145 11.43 -1.64 6.38
CA ALA A 145 11.08 -2.99 5.92
C ALA A 145 9.58 -3.12 5.56
N THR A 146 8.86 -2.01 5.52
CA THR A 146 7.41 -1.94 5.26
C THR A 146 7.07 -2.48 3.87
N PRO A 147 6.20 -3.49 3.72
CA PRO A 147 5.89 -4.10 2.44
C PRO A 147 5.05 -3.17 1.55
N ILE A 148 5.16 -3.37 0.23
CA ILE A 148 4.53 -2.53 -0.80
C ILE A 148 3.76 -3.42 -1.76
N ALA A 149 2.50 -3.04 -2.07
CA ALA A 149 1.70 -3.68 -3.10
C ALA A 149 1.18 -2.68 -4.13
N LEU A 150 1.26 -3.03 -5.41
CA LEU A 150 0.54 -2.38 -6.50
C LEU A 150 -0.80 -3.11 -6.70
N LEU A 151 -1.91 -2.39 -6.63
CA LEU A 151 -3.21 -2.91 -6.98
C LEU A 151 -3.41 -2.77 -8.50
N ASP A 152 -3.14 -3.86 -9.23
CA ASP A 152 -3.16 -3.91 -10.69
C ASP A 152 -4.55 -4.28 -11.20
N LEU A 153 -5.39 -3.27 -11.25
CA LEU A 153 -6.79 -3.42 -11.64
C LEU A 153 -6.93 -3.51 -13.16
N PRO A 154 -7.85 -4.35 -13.68
CA PRO A 154 -8.12 -4.40 -15.11
C PRO A 154 -8.67 -3.06 -15.59
N THR A 155 -8.16 -2.57 -16.70
CA THR A 155 -8.68 -1.43 -17.45
C THR A 155 -9.81 -1.86 -18.38
N GLU A 156 -10.44 -0.93 -19.09
CA GLU A 156 -11.44 -1.22 -20.14
C GLU A 156 -10.93 -2.20 -21.21
N THR A 157 -9.62 -2.24 -21.45
CA THR A 157 -9.00 -3.18 -22.40
C THR A 157 -8.80 -4.59 -21.81
N GLY A 158 -9.05 -4.78 -20.53
CA GLY A 158 -8.82 -6.03 -19.80
C GLY A 158 -7.37 -6.23 -19.34
N GLU A 159 -6.46 -5.33 -19.70
CA GLU A 159 -5.08 -5.33 -19.18
C GLU A 159 -5.03 -4.63 -17.82
N GLY A 160 -4.09 -5.03 -16.97
CA GLY A 160 -3.87 -4.35 -15.69
C GLY A 160 -3.35 -2.92 -15.88
N PHE A 161 -3.79 -2.00 -15.05
CA PHE A 161 -3.40 -0.59 -15.10
C PHE A 161 -1.88 -0.39 -15.01
N TRP A 162 -1.20 -1.20 -14.17
CA TRP A 162 0.23 -1.09 -13.95
C TRP A 162 1.08 -1.90 -14.94
N GLN A 163 0.49 -2.67 -15.87
CA GLN A 163 1.26 -3.49 -16.81
C GLN A 163 2.28 -2.70 -17.63
N PRO A 164 1.97 -1.51 -18.19
CA PRO A 164 2.97 -0.71 -18.90
C PRO A 164 4.17 -0.32 -18.02
N LEU A 165 3.92 0.03 -16.76
CA LEU A 165 4.97 0.34 -15.78
C LEU A 165 5.81 -0.91 -15.48
N LEU A 166 5.16 -2.04 -15.22
CA LEU A 166 5.85 -3.31 -14.93
C LEU A 166 6.73 -3.76 -16.10
N GLU A 167 6.28 -3.55 -17.34
CA GLU A 167 7.09 -3.81 -18.53
C GLU A 167 8.31 -2.89 -18.63
N ALA A 168 8.13 -1.61 -18.35
CA ALA A 168 9.24 -0.65 -18.30
C ALA A 168 10.27 -1.08 -17.25
N LEU A 169 9.82 -1.47 -16.05
CA LEU A 169 10.70 -1.94 -14.96
C LEU A 169 11.43 -3.23 -15.33
N ARG A 170 10.77 -4.19 -16.02
CA ARG A 170 11.43 -5.38 -16.57
C ARG A 170 12.50 -5.01 -17.62
N GLY A 171 12.25 -3.94 -18.41
CA GLY A 171 13.25 -3.39 -19.33
C GLY A 171 14.48 -2.87 -18.61
N ILE A 172 14.28 -2.13 -17.51
CA ILE A 172 15.35 -1.59 -16.67
C ILE A 172 16.14 -2.73 -15.99
N TYR A 173 15.46 -3.79 -15.53
CA TYR A 173 16.09 -5.00 -15.01
C TYR A 173 16.98 -5.68 -16.06
N ARG A 174 16.46 -5.90 -17.27
CA ARG A 174 17.27 -6.48 -18.38
C ARG A 174 18.50 -5.64 -18.73
N ALA A 175 18.44 -4.34 -18.53
CA ALA A 175 19.57 -3.43 -18.67
C ALA A 175 20.54 -3.43 -17.48
N GLY A 176 20.25 -4.17 -16.40
CA GLY A 176 21.13 -4.34 -15.24
C GLY A 176 21.05 -3.23 -14.18
N PHE A 177 20.05 -2.32 -14.24
CA PHE A 177 19.93 -1.21 -13.29
C PHE A 177 19.04 -1.52 -12.07
N VAL A 178 18.25 -2.59 -12.12
CA VAL A 178 17.42 -3.09 -11.03
C VAL A 178 17.66 -4.58 -10.87
N SER A 179 17.72 -5.10 -9.65
CA SER A 179 17.86 -6.53 -9.41
C SER A 179 16.52 -7.27 -9.51
N GLU A 180 16.55 -8.58 -9.79
CA GLU A 180 15.36 -9.42 -9.77
C GLU A 180 14.68 -9.38 -8.39
N ALA A 181 15.47 -9.53 -7.34
CA ALA A 181 15.00 -9.47 -5.96
C ALA A 181 14.28 -8.13 -5.64
N SER A 182 14.73 -7.02 -6.23
CA SER A 182 14.06 -5.73 -6.07
C SER A 182 12.68 -5.71 -6.75
N LEU A 183 12.56 -6.29 -7.95
CA LEU A 183 11.27 -6.39 -8.64
C LEU A 183 10.30 -7.31 -7.89
N GLU A 184 10.78 -8.45 -7.43
CA GLU A 184 9.98 -9.43 -6.66
C GLU A 184 9.57 -8.90 -5.28
N ASP A 185 10.25 -7.88 -4.77
CA ASP A 185 9.92 -7.28 -3.48
C ASP A 185 8.63 -6.44 -3.52
N VAL A 186 8.20 -6.01 -4.70
CA VAL A 186 6.92 -5.34 -4.92
C VAL A 186 5.84 -6.38 -5.24
N ILE A 187 4.79 -6.42 -4.44
CA ILE A 187 3.64 -7.29 -4.65
C ILE A 187 2.77 -6.68 -5.75
N VAL A 188 2.36 -7.49 -6.72
CA VAL A 188 1.38 -7.08 -7.75
C VAL A 188 0.13 -7.94 -7.58
N ALA A 189 -1.00 -7.32 -7.30
CA ALA A 189 -2.24 -8.02 -6.96
C ALA A 189 -3.43 -7.47 -7.74
N ALA A 190 -4.27 -8.35 -8.27
CA ALA A 190 -5.46 -7.98 -9.04
C ALA A 190 -6.68 -7.60 -8.19
N GLY A 191 -6.55 -7.60 -6.84
CA GLY A 191 -7.64 -7.26 -5.92
C GLY A 191 -7.14 -7.08 -4.49
N LEU A 192 -7.98 -6.46 -3.65
CA LEU A 192 -7.63 -6.10 -2.27
C LEU A 192 -7.23 -7.32 -1.42
N GLU A 193 -7.98 -8.45 -1.52
CA GLU A 193 -7.69 -9.65 -0.73
C GLU A 193 -6.28 -10.19 -1.00
N ALA A 194 -5.94 -10.37 -2.28
CA ALA A 194 -4.62 -10.85 -2.67
C ALA A 194 -3.50 -9.86 -2.28
N ALA A 195 -3.77 -8.55 -2.34
CA ALA A 195 -2.84 -7.53 -1.89
C ALA A 195 -2.59 -7.65 -0.38
N LEU A 196 -3.64 -7.78 0.43
CA LEU A 196 -3.53 -7.91 1.88
C LEU A 196 -2.81 -9.19 2.30
N GLU A 197 -3.13 -10.33 1.67
CA GLU A 197 -2.43 -11.59 1.92
C GLU A 197 -0.92 -11.46 1.64
N GLY A 198 -0.55 -10.90 0.50
CA GLY A 198 0.85 -10.69 0.14
C GLY A 198 1.57 -9.71 1.10
N LEU A 199 0.89 -8.64 1.51
CA LEU A 199 1.44 -7.66 2.46
C LEU A 199 1.67 -8.29 3.85
N GLU A 200 0.70 -9.06 4.38
CA GLU A 200 0.83 -9.76 5.65
C GLU A 200 1.97 -10.80 5.61
N GLU A 201 2.07 -11.58 4.54
CA GLU A 201 3.16 -12.56 4.35
C GLU A 201 4.54 -11.89 4.33
N ARG A 202 4.66 -10.77 3.62
CA ARG A 202 5.92 -10.03 3.50
C ARG A 202 6.29 -9.34 4.82
N ALA A 203 5.32 -8.79 5.55
CA ALA A 203 5.52 -8.20 6.88
C ALA A 203 6.02 -9.26 7.87
N ALA A 204 5.42 -10.46 7.88
CA ALA A 204 5.85 -11.57 8.73
C ALA A 204 7.28 -12.03 8.42
N ALA A 205 7.66 -12.10 7.15
CA ALA A 205 9.02 -12.46 6.73
C ALA A 205 10.06 -11.42 7.15
N GLY A 206 9.71 -10.13 7.11
CA GLY A 206 10.57 -9.03 7.57
C GLY A 206 10.85 -9.09 9.07
N GLN A 207 9.86 -9.38 9.90
CA GLN A 207 10.03 -9.52 11.35
C GLN A 207 10.92 -10.72 11.72
N THR A 208 10.82 -11.84 11.00
CA THR A 208 11.66 -13.02 11.24
C THR A 208 13.14 -12.74 10.96
N ARG A 209 13.45 -11.85 10.04
CA ARG A 209 14.82 -11.46 9.69
C ARG A 209 15.47 -10.58 10.76
N ILE A 210 14.70 -9.74 11.43
CA ILE A 210 15.17 -8.88 12.54
C ILE A 210 15.45 -9.70 13.81
N LEU A 211 14.70 -10.80 14.04
CA LEU A 211 14.84 -11.66 15.22
C LEU A 211 15.98 -12.70 15.12
N ARG A 212 16.71 -12.75 14.00
CA ARG A 212 17.92 -13.56 13.86
C ARG A 212 19.15 -12.63 13.77
N PRO A 213 19.74 -12.20 14.89
CA PRO A 213 21.03 -11.52 14.86
C PRO A 213 22.12 -12.56 14.56
N GLY A 214 22.80 -12.40 13.45
CA GLY A 214 24.09 -13.07 13.19
C GLY A 214 24.00 -14.37 12.41
N SER A 215 24.10 -14.27 11.10
CA SER A 215 24.76 -15.25 10.21
C SER A 215 25.63 -14.47 9.25
#